data_b3d6091541446078c2f098dd3a433ac9
#
_entry.id   b3d6091541446078c2f098dd3a433ac9
#
_cell.length_a   1.000
_cell.length_b   1.000
_cell.length_c   1.000
_cell.angle_alpha   90.00
_cell.angle_beta   90.00
_cell.angle_gamma   90.00
#
_symmetry.space_group_name_H-M   'P 1'
#
loop_
_entity.id
_entity.type
_entity.pdbx_description
1 polymer ?
#
loop_
_entity_poly.entity_id
_entity_poly.type
_entity_poly.pdbx_seq_one_letter_code
_entity_poly.pdbx_strand_id
1 'polypeptide(L)'
;MSTAEFQRARSAGAKQQRESAILDAATRLGAERGIREVTLTDIAAAVGMHKSAMLRYFETREQIFLRLTALGWRDWSAQLRERLGALPPGAAAADVATAFAESLVARPMFCDLLAQAPLNLERNVSLESVRDFKLVTLAEVHAISLQLSRVLGVDEQQSVDVIATATSLAGALWQMATPGPEVRELYRGDPRLAHAVVEVGPRLTRVLTALLRGI
;
A
#
# COMPACT_ATOMS: atom_id res chain seq x y z
N MET A 1 0.69 34.20 -23.69
CA MET A 1 1.24 33.64 -22.43
C MET A 1 2.35 34.54 -21.96
N SER A 2 2.27 35.02 -20.71
CA SER A 2 3.26 35.91 -20.11
C SER A 2 4.54 35.15 -19.76
N THR A 3 5.70 35.80 -19.86
CA THR A 3 7.03 35.24 -19.44
C THR A 3 7.00 34.72 -18.00
N ALA A 4 6.19 35.34 -17.14
CA ALA A 4 6.00 34.92 -15.74
C ALA A 4 5.21 33.60 -15.61
N GLU A 5 4.25 33.34 -16.49
CA GLU A 5 3.49 32.06 -16.52
C GLU A 5 4.39 30.93 -17.01
N PHE A 6 5.25 31.18 -17.97
CA PHE A 6 6.20 30.21 -18.51
C PHE A 6 7.28 29.84 -17.47
N GLN A 7 7.78 30.82 -16.69
CA GLN A 7 8.73 30.56 -15.59
C GLN A 7 8.09 29.78 -14.45
N ARG A 8 6.84 30.08 -14.07
CA ARG A 8 6.09 29.33 -13.04
C ARG A 8 5.84 27.88 -13.50
N ALA A 9 5.46 27.65 -14.74
CA ALA A 9 5.25 26.31 -15.30
C ALA A 9 6.55 25.48 -15.30
N ARG A 10 7.69 26.07 -15.67
CA ARG A 10 9.02 25.40 -15.61
C ARG A 10 9.43 25.09 -14.16
N SER A 11 9.18 25.99 -13.23
CA SER A 11 9.46 25.79 -11.80
C SER A 11 8.57 24.68 -11.21
N ALA A 12 7.29 24.64 -11.53
CA ALA A 12 6.37 23.59 -11.10
C ALA A 12 6.76 22.21 -11.67
N GLY A 13 7.10 22.14 -12.95
CA GLY A 13 7.57 20.90 -13.59
C GLY A 13 8.87 20.37 -12.97
N ALA A 14 9.83 21.28 -12.71
CA ALA A 14 11.07 20.88 -12.05
C ALA A 14 10.85 20.41 -10.60
N LYS A 15 9.91 21.01 -9.87
CA LYS A 15 9.52 20.55 -8.53
C LYS A 15 8.91 19.15 -8.59
N GLN A 16 7.96 18.93 -9.50
CA GLN A 16 7.30 17.62 -9.66
C GLN A 16 8.29 16.52 -10.06
N GLN A 17 9.22 16.81 -10.97
CA GLN A 17 10.28 15.86 -11.34
C GLN A 17 11.16 15.48 -10.13
N ARG A 18 11.46 16.45 -9.27
CA ARG A 18 12.25 16.20 -8.06
C ARG A 18 11.47 15.36 -7.05
N GLU A 19 10.19 15.65 -6.85
CA GLU A 19 9.32 14.84 -5.99
C GLU A 19 9.22 13.39 -6.49
N SER A 20 9.06 13.18 -7.80
CA SER A 20 9.08 11.85 -8.41
C SER A 20 10.39 11.12 -8.13
N ALA A 21 11.53 11.75 -8.38
CA ALA A 21 12.84 11.15 -8.12
C ALA A 21 13.03 10.74 -6.64
N ILE A 22 12.50 11.52 -5.69
CA ILE A 22 12.52 11.20 -4.26
C ILE A 22 11.65 9.97 -3.97
N LEU A 23 10.44 9.92 -4.52
CA LEU A 23 9.53 8.78 -4.36
C LEU A 23 10.11 7.51 -4.99
N ASP A 24 10.72 7.59 -6.17
CA ASP A 24 11.37 6.47 -6.84
C ASP A 24 12.55 5.92 -6.02
N ALA A 25 13.37 6.82 -5.45
CA ALA A 25 14.46 6.42 -4.56
C ALA A 25 13.95 5.75 -3.27
N ALA A 26 12.90 6.29 -2.65
CA ALA A 26 12.28 5.69 -1.47
C ALA A 26 11.67 4.33 -1.78
N THR A 27 11.04 4.17 -2.95
CA THR A 27 10.49 2.89 -3.43
C THR A 27 11.59 1.84 -3.56
N ARG A 28 12.68 2.16 -4.23
CA ARG A 28 13.80 1.24 -4.42
C ARG A 28 14.43 0.85 -3.08
N LEU A 29 14.74 1.82 -2.24
CA LEU A 29 15.34 1.55 -0.92
C LEU A 29 14.40 0.74 -0.02
N GLY A 30 13.10 1.04 -0.04
CA GLY A 30 12.09 0.29 0.71
C GLY A 30 11.95 -1.16 0.23
N ALA A 31 12.03 -1.41 -1.07
CA ALA A 31 12.03 -2.76 -1.62
C ALA A 31 13.29 -3.57 -1.26
N GLU A 32 14.45 -2.92 -1.17
CA GLU A 32 15.72 -3.56 -0.83
C GLU A 32 15.86 -3.91 0.65
N ARG A 33 15.39 -3.06 1.55
CA ARG A 33 15.70 -3.14 3.00
C ARG A 33 14.46 -3.24 3.89
N GLY A 34 13.26 -3.06 3.35
CA GLY A 34 12.04 -2.80 4.10
C GLY A 34 11.90 -1.32 4.47
N ILE A 35 10.66 -0.83 4.49
CA ILE A 35 10.41 0.61 4.74
C ILE A 35 10.87 1.07 6.13
N ARG A 36 10.89 0.23 7.13
CA ARG A 36 11.30 0.60 8.50
C ARG A 36 12.77 1.01 8.59
N GLU A 37 13.62 0.39 7.79
CA GLU A 37 15.08 0.60 7.83
C GLU A 37 15.54 1.78 6.98
N VAL A 38 14.67 2.36 6.14
CA VAL A 38 15.03 3.48 5.26
C VAL A 38 14.89 4.80 5.99
N THR A 39 15.94 5.60 6.06
CA THR A 39 15.95 6.93 6.68
C THR A 39 15.78 8.05 5.64
N LEU A 40 15.41 9.26 6.10
CA LEU A 40 15.40 10.44 5.23
C LEU A 40 16.79 10.75 4.66
N THR A 41 17.84 10.44 5.40
CA THR A 41 19.24 10.62 4.97
C THR A 41 19.59 9.67 3.82
N ASP A 42 19.15 8.41 3.89
CA ASP A 42 19.36 7.45 2.81
C ASP A 42 18.68 7.90 1.52
N ILE A 43 17.42 8.36 1.62
CA ILE A 43 16.68 8.86 0.46
C ILE A 43 17.36 10.09 -0.13
N ALA A 44 17.80 11.05 0.71
CA ALA A 44 18.49 12.24 0.27
C ALA A 44 19.81 11.90 -0.46
N ALA A 45 20.60 11.00 0.10
CA ALA A 45 21.85 10.52 -0.53
C ALA A 45 21.58 9.86 -1.90
N ALA A 46 20.52 9.03 -1.99
CA ALA A 46 20.16 8.33 -3.22
C ALA A 46 19.74 9.26 -4.38
N VAL A 47 19.27 10.48 -4.07
CA VAL A 47 18.93 11.52 -5.07
C VAL A 47 19.96 12.65 -5.18
N GLY A 48 21.13 12.51 -4.53
CA GLY A 48 22.20 13.51 -4.55
C GLY A 48 21.82 14.83 -3.88
N MET A 49 21.00 14.79 -2.80
CA MET A 49 20.53 15.97 -2.08
C MET A 49 21.01 15.97 -0.63
N HIS A 50 21.18 17.16 -0.06
CA HIS A 50 21.30 17.30 1.40
C HIS A 50 19.93 17.12 2.07
N LYS A 51 19.91 16.52 3.29
CA LYS A 51 18.69 16.34 4.08
C LYS A 51 17.89 17.65 4.22
N SER A 52 18.53 18.78 4.42
CA SER A 52 17.87 20.10 4.53
C SER A 52 17.16 20.54 3.23
N ALA A 53 17.66 20.13 2.08
CA ALA A 53 17.02 20.39 0.80
C ALA A 53 15.77 19.51 0.56
N MET A 54 15.74 18.31 1.14
CA MET A 54 14.58 17.42 1.11
C MET A 54 13.36 18.06 1.77
N LEU A 55 13.55 18.81 2.86
CA LEU A 55 12.46 19.44 3.61
C LEU A 55 11.68 20.53 2.82
N ARG A 56 12.14 20.88 1.62
CA ARG A 56 11.38 21.73 0.68
C ARG A 56 10.32 20.96 -0.11
N TYR A 57 10.39 19.63 -0.10
CA TYR A 57 9.53 18.72 -0.86
C TYR A 57 8.68 17.87 0.05
N PHE A 58 9.25 17.38 1.14
CA PHE A 58 8.58 16.51 2.11
C PHE A 58 8.98 16.90 3.53
N GLU A 59 8.00 17.07 4.41
CA GLU A 59 8.20 17.48 5.81
C GLU A 59 8.93 16.41 6.64
N THR A 60 8.64 15.14 6.36
CA THR A 60 9.22 13.99 7.06
C THR A 60 9.45 12.82 6.11
N ARG A 61 10.20 11.83 6.57
CA ARG A 61 10.32 10.51 5.92
C ARG A 61 8.94 9.84 5.82
N GLU A 62 8.15 9.96 6.86
CA GLU A 62 6.82 9.38 6.96
C GLU A 62 5.88 9.94 5.90
N GLN A 63 5.97 11.23 5.60
CA GLN A 63 5.19 11.84 4.51
C GLN A 63 5.55 11.24 3.13
N ILE A 64 6.82 10.93 2.88
CA ILE A 64 7.25 10.26 1.65
C ILE A 64 6.56 8.90 1.53
N PHE A 65 6.63 8.08 2.59
CA PHE A 65 6.01 6.75 2.59
C PHE A 65 4.48 6.80 2.62
N LEU A 66 3.88 7.77 3.27
CA LEU A 66 2.43 8.00 3.23
C LEU A 66 1.96 8.37 1.81
N ARG A 67 2.76 9.17 1.10
CA ARG A 67 2.51 9.47 -0.33
C ARG A 67 2.63 8.21 -1.20
N LEU A 68 3.63 7.37 -0.95
CA LEU A 68 3.75 6.08 -1.63
C LEU A 68 2.59 5.14 -1.31
N THR A 69 2.07 5.16 -0.08
CA THR A 69 0.86 4.40 0.29
C THR A 69 -0.35 4.86 -0.52
N ALA A 70 -0.53 6.18 -0.68
CA ALA A 70 -1.61 6.72 -1.51
C ALA A 70 -1.48 6.31 -2.99
N LEU A 71 -0.27 6.29 -3.54
CA LEU A 71 -0.01 5.80 -4.89
C LEU A 71 -0.27 4.29 -5.00
N GLY A 72 0.13 3.52 -3.99
CA GLY A 72 -0.13 2.09 -3.89
C GLY A 72 -1.64 1.78 -3.87
N TRP A 73 -2.45 2.56 -3.16
CA TRP A 73 -3.91 2.45 -3.17
C TRP A 73 -4.50 2.63 -4.58
N ARG A 74 -4.06 3.65 -5.31
CA ARG A 74 -4.53 3.91 -6.69
C ARG A 74 -4.16 2.77 -7.65
N ASP A 75 -2.90 2.34 -7.61
CA ASP A 75 -2.41 1.28 -8.49
C ASP A 75 -3.09 -0.06 -8.17
N TRP A 76 -3.18 -0.43 -6.89
CA TRP A 76 -3.85 -1.66 -6.46
C TRP A 76 -5.35 -1.64 -6.79
N SER A 77 -6.06 -0.56 -6.46
CA SER A 77 -7.48 -0.41 -6.75
C SER A 77 -7.78 -0.54 -8.24
N ALA A 78 -6.98 0.08 -9.10
CA ALA A 78 -7.15 -0.01 -10.55
C ALA A 78 -7.08 -1.47 -11.03
N GLN A 79 -6.03 -2.20 -10.61
CA GLN A 79 -5.87 -3.61 -11.00
C GLN A 79 -6.93 -4.52 -10.37
N LEU A 80 -7.29 -4.31 -9.10
CA LEU A 80 -8.34 -5.11 -8.47
C LEU A 80 -9.69 -4.91 -9.17
N ARG A 81 -10.03 -3.66 -9.51
CA ARG A 81 -11.26 -3.35 -10.25
C ARG A 81 -11.29 -4.00 -11.64
N GLU A 82 -10.17 -4.06 -12.33
CA GLU A 82 -10.04 -4.78 -13.60
C GLU A 82 -10.33 -6.28 -13.42
N ARG A 83 -9.71 -6.92 -12.40
CA ARG A 83 -9.92 -8.33 -12.08
C ARG A 83 -11.38 -8.62 -11.69
N LEU A 84 -11.96 -7.80 -10.81
CA LEU A 84 -13.36 -7.92 -10.43
C LEU A 84 -14.29 -7.67 -11.61
N GLY A 85 -13.92 -6.72 -12.50
CA GLY A 85 -14.67 -6.42 -13.73
C GLY A 85 -14.78 -7.60 -14.69
N ALA A 86 -13.81 -8.50 -14.68
CA ALA A 86 -13.82 -9.74 -15.48
C ALA A 86 -14.73 -10.84 -14.89
N LEU A 87 -15.15 -10.72 -13.63
CA LEU A 87 -16.05 -11.69 -12.98
C LEU A 87 -17.52 -11.37 -13.31
N PRO A 88 -18.35 -12.40 -13.51
CA PRO A 88 -19.79 -12.21 -13.71
C PRO A 88 -20.49 -11.78 -12.41
N PRO A 89 -21.67 -11.14 -12.48
CA PRO A 89 -22.55 -11.02 -11.32
C PRO A 89 -22.88 -12.39 -10.73
N GLY A 90 -22.84 -12.49 -9.41
CA GLY A 90 -23.03 -13.78 -8.70
C GLY A 90 -21.80 -14.69 -8.71
N ALA A 91 -20.60 -14.15 -8.99
CA ALA A 91 -19.37 -14.93 -8.94
C ALA A 91 -19.15 -15.57 -7.56
N ALA A 92 -18.45 -16.69 -7.52
CA ALA A 92 -18.21 -17.39 -6.27
C ALA A 92 -17.30 -16.56 -5.32
N ALA A 93 -17.58 -16.62 -4.02
CA ALA A 93 -16.80 -15.97 -2.99
C ALA A 93 -15.29 -16.28 -3.09
N ALA A 94 -14.94 -17.51 -3.52
CA ALA A 94 -13.55 -17.93 -3.70
C ALA A 94 -12.86 -17.19 -4.85
N ASP A 95 -13.56 -16.88 -5.93
CA ASP A 95 -12.97 -16.16 -7.07
C ASP A 95 -12.68 -14.71 -6.71
N VAL A 96 -13.61 -14.07 -5.98
CA VAL A 96 -13.41 -12.71 -5.46
C VAL A 96 -12.26 -12.68 -4.44
N ALA A 97 -12.23 -13.63 -3.49
CA ALA A 97 -11.13 -13.75 -2.52
C ALA A 97 -9.77 -13.95 -3.20
N THR A 98 -9.72 -14.75 -4.26
CA THR A 98 -8.51 -14.99 -5.06
C THR A 98 -8.06 -13.71 -5.76
N ALA A 99 -8.98 -12.94 -6.36
CA ALA A 99 -8.65 -11.65 -6.98
C ALA A 99 -8.01 -10.67 -5.98
N PHE A 100 -8.56 -10.57 -4.76
CA PHE A 100 -7.96 -9.77 -3.68
C PHE A 100 -6.58 -10.27 -3.30
N ALA A 101 -6.45 -11.57 -2.98
CA ALA A 101 -5.21 -12.15 -2.47
C ALA A 101 -4.07 -12.02 -3.50
N GLU A 102 -4.29 -12.40 -4.74
CA GLU A 102 -3.28 -12.31 -5.79
C GLU A 102 -2.87 -10.88 -6.09
N SER A 103 -3.83 -9.95 -6.14
CA SER A 103 -3.54 -8.54 -6.39
C SER A 103 -2.72 -7.89 -5.29
N LEU A 104 -2.91 -8.28 -4.02
CA LEU A 104 -2.13 -7.81 -2.86
C LEU A 104 -0.75 -8.46 -2.81
N VAL A 105 -0.66 -9.79 -2.97
CA VAL A 105 0.60 -10.54 -2.95
C VAL A 105 1.56 -10.08 -4.05
N ALA A 106 1.03 -9.69 -5.21
CA ALA A 106 1.84 -9.12 -6.29
C ALA A 106 2.45 -7.75 -5.95
N ARG A 107 2.13 -7.16 -4.77
CA ARG A 107 2.57 -5.84 -4.32
C ARG A 107 3.22 -5.85 -2.93
N PRO A 108 4.38 -6.51 -2.78
CA PRO A 108 5.07 -6.66 -1.49
C PRO A 108 5.23 -5.34 -0.73
N MET A 109 5.72 -4.31 -1.42
CA MET A 109 5.92 -3.00 -0.81
C MET A 109 4.60 -2.36 -0.36
N PHE A 110 3.51 -2.53 -1.10
CA PHE A 110 2.21 -2.02 -0.70
C PHE A 110 1.69 -2.71 0.56
N CYS A 111 1.88 -4.03 0.69
CA CYS A 111 1.55 -4.76 1.91
C CYS A 111 2.37 -4.25 3.12
N ASP A 112 3.67 -3.97 2.94
CA ASP A 112 4.50 -3.37 4.00
C ASP A 112 3.99 -1.97 4.37
N LEU A 113 3.68 -1.11 3.39
CA LEU A 113 3.10 0.21 3.60
C LEU A 113 1.76 0.16 4.33
N LEU A 114 0.85 -0.75 3.98
CA LEU A 114 -0.43 -0.96 4.65
C LEU A 114 -0.25 -1.29 6.14
N ALA A 115 0.73 -2.11 6.50
CA ALA A 115 1.04 -2.42 7.89
C ALA A 115 1.56 -1.22 8.68
N GLN A 116 2.34 -0.35 8.03
CA GLN A 116 3.00 0.79 8.68
C GLN A 116 2.15 2.06 8.74
N ALA A 117 1.18 2.21 7.83
CA ALA A 117 0.38 3.44 7.73
C ALA A 117 -0.27 3.84 9.06
N PRO A 118 -1.10 3.01 9.73
CA PRO A 118 -1.76 3.40 10.97
C PRO A 118 -0.82 3.44 12.18
N LEU A 119 0.29 2.71 12.14
CA LEU A 119 1.21 2.59 13.28
C LEU A 119 2.20 3.74 13.35
N ASN A 120 2.75 4.15 12.21
CA ASN A 120 3.86 5.08 12.13
C ASN A 120 3.62 6.26 11.18
N LEU A 121 3.18 5.99 9.94
CA LEU A 121 3.22 6.99 8.89
C LEU A 121 2.24 8.13 9.13
N GLU A 122 1.02 7.84 9.60
CA GLU A 122 0.01 8.84 9.89
C GLU A 122 0.29 9.63 11.18
N ARG A 123 1.14 9.14 12.07
CA ARG A 123 1.40 9.76 13.38
C ARG A 123 2.48 10.82 13.37
N ASN A 124 3.34 10.81 12.34
CA ASN A 124 4.54 11.65 12.27
C ASN A 124 4.51 12.59 11.05
N VAL A 125 3.33 13.02 10.64
CA VAL A 125 3.09 13.96 9.54
C VAL A 125 2.05 14.99 9.92
N SER A 126 1.92 16.07 9.14
CA SER A 126 0.88 17.07 9.34
C SER A 126 -0.53 16.50 9.15
N LEU A 127 -1.53 17.12 9.78
CA LEU A 127 -2.93 16.76 9.59
C LEU A 127 -3.39 16.93 8.14
N GLU A 128 -2.79 17.86 7.40
CA GLU A 128 -3.04 18.05 5.96
C GLU A 128 -2.59 16.81 5.18
N SER A 129 -1.38 16.30 5.44
CA SER A 129 -0.88 15.07 4.82
C SER A 129 -1.74 13.85 5.14
N VAL A 130 -2.21 13.72 6.39
CA VAL A 130 -3.16 12.66 6.78
C VAL A 130 -4.48 12.81 6.03
N ARG A 131 -5.04 14.02 5.99
CA ARG A 131 -6.30 14.30 5.28
C ARG A 131 -6.20 13.94 3.80
N ASP A 132 -5.14 14.36 3.13
CA ASP A 132 -4.93 14.08 1.70
C ASP A 132 -4.83 12.57 1.44
N PHE A 133 -4.09 11.85 2.27
CA PHE A 133 -4.02 10.40 2.23
C PHE A 133 -5.39 9.74 2.41
N LYS A 134 -6.16 10.15 3.42
CA LYS A 134 -7.50 9.60 3.70
C LYS A 134 -8.47 9.84 2.55
N LEU A 135 -8.44 11.01 1.93
CA LEU A 135 -9.31 11.32 0.78
C LEU A 135 -8.98 10.42 -0.43
N VAL A 136 -7.72 10.15 -0.68
CA VAL A 136 -7.33 9.17 -1.71
C VAL A 136 -7.85 7.78 -1.37
N THR A 137 -7.61 7.31 -0.14
CA THR A 137 -8.06 5.98 0.31
C THR A 137 -9.57 5.84 0.20
N LEU A 138 -10.35 6.83 0.65
CA LEU A 138 -11.80 6.82 0.55
C LEU A 138 -12.29 6.72 -0.90
N ALA A 139 -11.68 7.48 -1.81
CA ALA A 139 -12.04 7.43 -3.23
C ALA A 139 -11.79 6.04 -3.83
N GLU A 140 -10.66 5.42 -3.49
CA GLU A 140 -10.32 4.08 -4.00
C GLU A 140 -11.19 2.97 -3.36
N VAL A 141 -11.48 3.07 -2.07
CA VAL A 141 -12.42 2.17 -1.38
C VAL A 141 -13.80 2.25 -2.03
N HIS A 142 -14.33 3.46 -2.27
CA HIS A 142 -15.60 3.64 -2.96
C HIS A 142 -15.60 3.00 -4.36
N ALA A 143 -14.54 3.23 -5.15
CA ALA A 143 -14.42 2.67 -6.49
C ALA A 143 -14.38 1.12 -6.50
N ILE A 144 -13.75 0.49 -5.51
CA ILE A 144 -13.76 -0.98 -5.34
C ILE A 144 -15.16 -1.46 -4.89
N SER A 145 -15.80 -0.74 -3.95
CA SER A 145 -17.13 -1.08 -3.42
C SER A 145 -18.17 -1.18 -4.53
N LEU A 146 -18.14 -0.28 -5.51
CA LEU A 146 -19.03 -0.36 -6.69
C LEU A 146 -18.86 -1.68 -7.48
N GLN A 147 -17.63 -2.20 -7.59
CA GLN A 147 -17.39 -3.49 -8.24
C GLN A 147 -17.84 -4.67 -7.38
N LEU A 148 -17.62 -4.61 -6.06
CA LEU A 148 -18.09 -5.65 -5.13
C LEU A 148 -19.64 -5.75 -5.12
N SER A 149 -20.34 -4.62 -5.07
CA SER A 149 -21.81 -4.58 -5.19
C SER A 149 -22.27 -5.22 -6.50
N ARG A 150 -21.61 -4.92 -7.64
CA ARG A 150 -21.94 -5.51 -8.94
C ARG A 150 -21.73 -7.02 -8.95
N VAL A 151 -20.62 -7.51 -8.36
CA VAL A 151 -20.23 -8.92 -8.46
C VAL A 151 -20.96 -9.78 -7.43
N LEU A 152 -21.12 -9.28 -6.20
CA LEU A 152 -21.65 -10.06 -5.07
C LEU A 152 -23.04 -9.61 -4.59
N GLY A 153 -23.53 -8.45 -5.03
CA GLY A 153 -24.78 -7.88 -4.52
C GLY A 153 -24.71 -7.33 -3.10
N VAL A 154 -23.51 -7.17 -2.53
CA VAL A 154 -23.29 -6.66 -1.17
C VAL A 154 -23.51 -5.14 -1.11
N ASP A 155 -23.88 -4.65 0.08
CA ASP A 155 -24.02 -3.21 0.32
C ASP A 155 -22.67 -2.50 0.51
N GLU A 156 -22.72 -1.17 0.67
CA GLU A 156 -21.51 -0.33 0.81
C GLU A 156 -20.74 -0.67 2.08
N GLN A 157 -21.43 -0.89 3.21
CA GLN A 157 -20.78 -1.20 4.49
C GLN A 157 -20.09 -2.57 4.45
N GLN A 158 -20.74 -3.57 3.91
CA GLN A 158 -20.17 -4.90 3.70
C GLN A 158 -18.94 -4.84 2.80
N SER A 159 -19.00 -4.03 1.73
CA SER A 159 -17.86 -3.80 0.83
C SER A 159 -16.69 -3.18 1.55
N VAL A 160 -16.94 -2.13 2.38
CA VAL A 160 -15.91 -1.47 3.19
C VAL A 160 -15.27 -2.45 4.17
N ASP A 161 -16.07 -3.29 4.83
CA ASP A 161 -15.58 -4.29 5.79
C ASP A 161 -14.68 -5.34 5.12
N VAL A 162 -15.05 -5.78 3.92
CA VAL A 162 -14.21 -6.70 3.11
C VAL A 162 -12.88 -6.05 2.74
N ILE A 163 -12.92 -4.81 2.21
CA ILE A 163 -11.71 -4.10 1.77
C ILE A 163 -10.79 -3.82 2.97
N ALA A 164 -11.35 -3.35 4.09
CA ALA A 164 -10.61 -3.06 5.31
C ALA A 164 -9.98 -4.34 5.89
N THR A 165 -10.72 -5.44 5.93
CA THR A 165 -10.21 -6.74 6.38
C THR A 165 -9.09 -7.24 5.46
N ALA A 166 -9.29 -7.20 4.14
CA ALA A 166 -8.31 -7.66 3.17
C ALA A 166 -6.99 -6.89 3.27
N THR A 167 -7.06 -5.56 3.33
CA THR A 167 -5.86 -4.71 3.37
C THR A 167 -5.14 -4.79 4.72
N SER A 168 -5.88 -4.81 5.83
CA SER A 168 -5.30 -4.94 7.17
C SER A 168 -4.64 -6.31 7.36
N LEU A 169 -5.33 -7.38 6.93
CA LEU A 169 -4.80 -8.74 7.03
C LEU A 169 -3.60 -8.95 6.11
N ALA A 170 -3.61 -8.41 4.89
CA ALA A 170 -2.46 -8.49 3.99
C ALA A 170 -1.22 -7.84 4.59
N GLY A 171 -1.37 -6.65 5.18
CA GLY A 171 -0.28 -5.97 5.89
C GLY A 171 0.26 -6.79 7.06
N ALA A 172 -0.62 -7.31 7.92
CA ALA A 172 -0.23 -8.14 9.06
C ALA A 172 0.46 -9.45 8.64
N LEU A 173 -0.11 -10.16 7.68
CA LEU A 173 0.46 -11.41 7.17
C LEU A 173 1.80 -11.18 6.49
N TRP A 174 1.96 -10.05 5.78
CA TRP A 174 3.25 -9.67 5.18
C TRP A 174 4.34 -9.50 6.23
N GLN A 175 4.07 -8.80 7.34
CA GLN A 175 5.03 -8.65 8.44
C GLN A 175 5.40 -10.01 9.06
N MET A 176 4.43 -10.89 9.23
CA MET A 176 4.67 -12.25 9.75
C MET A 176 5.48 -13.12 8.78
N ALA A 177 5.28 -12.95 7.47
CA ALA A 177 5.98 -13.73 6.44
C ALA A 177 7.40 -13.22 6.16
N THR A 178 7.73 -11.99 6.59
CA THR A 178 9.03 -11.36 6.38
C THR A 178 9.76 -11.03 7.68
N PRO A 179 9.96 -12.02 8.59
CA PRO A 179 10.71 -11.80 9.82
C PRO A 179 12.19 -11.52 9.51
N GLY A 180 12.88 -10.88 10.46
CA GLY A 180 14.32 -10.66 10.39
C GLY A 180 15.10 -11.99 10.20
N PRO A 181 16.37 -11.91 9.73
CA PRO A 181 17.15 -13.10 9.40
C PRO A 181 17.25 -14.12 10.53
N GLU A 182 17.52 -13.67 11.75
CA GLU A 182 17.67 -14.51 12.95
C GLU A 182 16.38 -15.26 13.30
N VAL A 183 15.24 -14.57 13.26
CA VAL A 183 13.92 -15.17 13.54
C VAL A 183 13.54 -16.16 12.44
N ARG A 184 13.88 -15.84 11.19
CA ARG A 184 13.66 -16.74 10.05
C ARG A 184 14.45 -18.03 10.19
N GLU A 185 15.70 -17.96 10.63
CA GLU A 185 16.55 -19.12 10.87
C GLU A 185 16.00 -19.97 12.03
N LEU A 186 15.56 -19.34 13.12
CA LEU A 186 14.89 -20.02 14.23
C LEU A 186 13.66 -20.81 13.75
N TYR A 187 12.79 -20.20 12.91
CA TYR A 187 11.58 -20.89 12.43
C TYR A 187 11.91 -22.07 11.49
N ARG A 188 13.02 -22.00 10.76
CA ARG A 188 13.49 -23.09 9.91
C ARG A 188 14.15 -24.22 10.70
N GLY A 189 14.85 -23.88 11.77
CA GLY A 189 15.61 -24.82 12.58
C GLY A 189 14.77 -25.63 13.58
N ASP A 190 13.59 -25.14 13.97
CA ASP A 190 12.70 -25.83 14.94
C ASP A 190 11.37 -26.23 14.30
N PRO A 191 11.15 -27.53 14.03
CA PRO A 191 9.89 -28.03 13.44
C PRO A 191 8.63 -27.66 14.23
N ARG A 192 8.75 -27.43 15.56
CA ARG A 192 7.62 -26.99 16.41
C ARG A 192 7.14 -25.59 16.03
N LEU A 193 7.98 -24.79 15.40
CA LEU A 193 7.70 -23.43 14.94
C LEU A 193 7.25 -23.35 13.46
N ALA A 194 7.07 -24.48 12.79
CA ALA A 194 6.67 -24.52 11.38
C ALA A 194 5.36 -23.73 11.10
N HIS A 195 4.45 -23.64 12.08
CA HIS A 195 3.23 -22.84 11.99
C HIS A 195 3.46 -21.33 11.86
N ALA A 196 4.64 -20.84 12.26
CA ALA A 196 5.04 -19.43 12.16
C ALA A 196 5.49 -19.04 10.75
N VAL A 197 5.77 -20.01 9.88
CA VAL A 197 6.03 -19.77 8.45
C VAL A 197 4.70 -19.50 7.75
N VAL A 198 4.49 -18.23 7.39
CA VAL A 198 3.21 -17.76 6.83
C VAL A 198 3.30 -17.66 5.31
N GLU A 199 2.39 -18.36 4.62
CA GLU A 199 2.12 -18.14 3.19
C GLU A 199 0.98 -17.14 3.04
N VAL A 200 1.32 -15.91 2.63
CA VAL A 200 0.37 -14.78 2.61
C VAL A 200 -0.83 -15.06 1.70
N GLY A 201 -0.58 -15.45 0.45
CA GLY A 201 -1.64 -15.66 -0.54
C GLY A 201 -2.67 -16.70 -0.13
N PRO A 202 -2.28 -17.95 0.10
CA PRO A 202 -3.19 -19.02 0.50
C PRO A 202 -3.97 -18.70 1.78
N ARG A 203 -3.33 -18.10 2.77
CA ARG A 203 -3.99 -17.72 4.03
C ARG A 203 -5.00 -16.60 3.81
N LEU A 204 -4.63 -15.57 3.03
CA LEU A 204 -5.51 -14.46 2.72
C LEU A 204 -6.74 -14.92 1.92
N THR A 205 -6.54 -15.73 0.87
CA THR A 205 -7.65 -16.29 0.08
C THR A 205 -8.62 -17.08 0.97
N ARG A 206 -8.11 -17.96 1.83
CA ARG A 206 -8.95 -18.79 2.71
C ARG A 206 -9.79 -17.93 3.67
N VAL A 207 -9.17 -16.93 4.33
CA VAL A 207 -9.87 -16.06 5.28
C VAL A 207 -10.91 -15.20 4.58
N LEU A 208 -10.54 -14.57 3.44
CA LEU A 208 -11.48 -13.76 2.67
C LEU A 208 -12.63 -14.59 2.09
N THR A 209 -12.37 -15.83 1.65
CA THR A 209 -13.44 -16.71 1.19
C THR A 209 -14.45 -17.00 2.31
N ALA A 210 -13.97 -17.23 3.54
CA ALA A 210 -14.85 -17.46 4.69
C ALA A 210 -15.66 -16.20 5.04
N LEU A 211 -15.03 -15.02 5.02
CA LEU A 211 -15.70 -13.74 5.23
C LEU A 211 -16.80 -13.51 4.19
N LEU A 212 -16.46 -13.65 2.90
CA LEU A 212 -17.38 -13.42 1.78
C LEU A 212 -18.55 -14.41 1.70
N ARG A 213 -18.47 -15.56 2.37
CA ARG A 213 -19.58 -16.51 2.49
C ARG A 213 -20.53 -16.18 3.64
N GLY A 214 -20.10 -15.33 4.56
CA GLY A 214 -20.87 -14.94 5.74
C GLY A 214 -21.61 -13.60 5.63
N ILE A 215 -21.46 -12.91 4.51
CA ILE A 215 -22.07 -11.60 4.25
C ILE A 215 -23.22 -11.68 3.26
#